data_2d3305ff2075dd0ea8fdf1277caea28e
#
_entry.id   2d3305ff2075dd0ea8fdf1277caea28e
#
_cell.length_a   1.000
_cell.length_b   1.000
_cell.length_c   1.000
_cell.angle_alpha   90.00
_cell.angle_beta   90.00
_cell.angle_gamma   90.00
#
_symmetry.space_group_name_H-M   'P 1'
#
loop_
_entity.id
_entity.type
_entity.pdbx_description
1 polymer ?
#
loop_
_entity_poly.entity_id
_entity_poly.type
_entity_poly.pdbx_seq_one_letter_code
_entity_poly.pdbx_strand_id
1 'polypeptide(L)'
;MGRDKALLPHQKGGVWLTAMIDQLTPLDLPVVVVSRHQVHADVLARRSGLNVVLEPAPWNGPLQALNCVLPSESDVAWLVLPVDMPRLTTAVFRHLIDVWRLHPNKAVVAHDGEQLQPQLAIIPSGPPFQTRMSEQLARGCYRWIDWLDQVPYESVVLPSDCLLNANWPKDLVTASE
;
A
#
# COMPACT_ATOMS: atom_id res chain seq x y z
N MET A 1 -15.72 10.55 -12.13
CA MET A 1 -15.03 9.70 -11.14
C MET A 1 -15.49 10.13 -9.76
N GLY A 2 -16.24 9.32 -9.09
CA GLY A 2 -17.16 9.85 -8.14
C GLY A 2 -16.64 9.96 -6.72
N ARG A 3 -16.54 8.99 -5.86
CA ARG A 3 -16.33 9.14 -4.41
C ARG A 3 -14.92 8.77 -4.00
N ASP A 4 -14.43 9.44 -2.97
CA ASP A 4 -13.17 9.08 -2.32
C ASP A 4 -13.33 7.70 -1.62
N LYS A 5 -12.64 6.70 -2.14
CA LYS A 5 -12.75 5.32 -1.64
C LYS A 5 -12.31 5.19 -0.18
N ALA A 6 -11.30 5.96 0.23
CA ALA A 6 -10.80 5.95 1.59
C ALA A 6 -11.87 6.32 2.62
N LEU A 7 -12.84 7.15 2.22
CA LEU A 7 -13.94 7.63 3.06
C LEU A 7 -15.24 6.83 2.90
N LEU A 8 -15.24 5.75 2.12
CA LEU A 8 -16.42 4.87 2.04
C LEU A 8 -16.69 4.22 3.40
N PRO A 9 -17.99 4.11 3.80
CA PRO A 9 -18.35 3.46 5.04
C PRO A 9 -17.87 2.01 5.11
N HIS A 10 -17.30 1.63 6.24
CA HIS A 10 -16.91 0.25 6.50
C HIS A 10 -18.01 -0.48 7.30
N GLN A 11 -18.26 -1.76 7.02
CA GLN A 11 -19.33 -2.56 7.64
C GLN A 11 -19.24 -2.65 9.17
N LYS A 12 -18.02 -2.65 9.72
CA LYS A 12 -17.76 -2.69 11.17
C LYS A 12 -17.73 -1.29 11.82
N GLY A 13 -18.17 -0.26 11.11
CA GLY A 13 -18.10 1.14 11.53
C GLY A 13 -16.86 1.87 11.02
N GLY A 14 -16.90 3.21 11.02
CA GLY A 14 -15.86 4.06 10.46
C GLY A 14 -15.82 4.03 8.93
N VAL A 15 -14.64 4.30 8.37
CA VAL A 15 -14.38 4.34 6.92
C VAL A 15 -13.27 3.36 6.54
N TRP A 16 -13.12 3.04 5.27
CA TRP A 16 -12.11 2.07 4.79
C TRP A 16 -10.70 2.42 5.25
N LEU A 17 -10.32 3.69 5.21
CA LEU A 17 -9.04 4.16 5.70
C LEU A 17 -8.80 3.80 7.17
N THR A 18 -9.77 4.05 8.03
CA THR A 18 -9.65 3.73 9.47
C THR A 18 -9.65 2.23 9.71
N ALA A 19 -10.45 1.46 8.97
CA ALA A 19 -10.48 0.00 9.08
C ALA A 19 -9.15 -0.64 8.64
N MET A 20 -8.49 -0.11 7.59
CA MET A 20 -7.17 -0.57 7.18
C MET A 20 -6.13 -0.31 8.27
N ILE A 21 -6.14 0.87 8.88
CA ILE A 21 -5.22 1.20 9.98
C ILE A 21 -5.46 0.28 11.18
N ASP A 22 -6.72 -0.06 11.50
CA ASP A 22 -7.04 -1.01 12.57
C ASP A 22 -6.46 -2.42 12.31
N GLN A 23 -6.34 -2.84 11.04
CA GLN A 23 -5.66 -4.09 10.68
C GLN A 23 -4.13 -4.00 10.84
N LEU A 24 -3.54 -2.81 10.81
CA LEU A 24 -2.10 -2.61 11.02
C LEU A 24 -1.72 -2.55 12.51
N THR A 25 -2.62 -2.13 13.37
CA THR A 25 -2.37 -1.95 14.81
C THR A 25 -1.71 -3.18 15.48
N PRO A 26 -2.12 -4.46 15.18
CA PRO A 26 -1.50 -5.63 15.80
C PRO A 26 -0.07 -5.94 15.33
N LEU A 27 0.47 -5.18 14.38
CA LEU A 27 1.85 -5.33 13.89
C LEU A 27 2.82 -4.46 14.67
N ASP A 28 2.32 -3.47 15.41
CA ASP A 28 3.12 -2.50 16.19
C ASP A 28 4.20 -1.79 15.33
N LEU A 29 3.84 -1.43 14.12
CA LEU A 29 4.70 -0.75 13.17
C LEU A 29 4.32 0.73 13.05
N PRO A 30 5.29 1.64 12.83
CA PRO A 30 4.98 3.01 12.45
C PRO A 30 4.15 3.06 11.17
N VAL A 31 3.09 3.86 11.17
CA VAL A 31 2.19 3.99 10.01
C VAL A 31 2.33 5.36 9.38
N VAL A 32 2.53 5.40 8.07
CA VAL A 32 2.52 6.62 7.26
C VAL A 32 1.37 6.53 6.26
N VAL A 33 0.49 7.52 6.29
CA VAL A 33 -0.59 7.66 5.31
C VAL A 33 -0.22 8.76 4.33
N VAL A 34 -0.03 8.40 3.07
CA VAL A 34 0.23 9.39 2.01
C VAL A 34 -1.08 9.71 1.32
N SER A 35 -1.44 10.99 1.27
CA SER A 35 -2.68 11.44 0.67
C SER A 35 -2.57 12.83 0.07
N ARG A 36 -3.34 13.09 -0.99
CA ARG A 36 -3.53 14.43 -1.54
C ARG A 36 -4.69 15.20 -0.90
N HIS A 37 -5.46 14.57 -0.02
CA HIS A 37 -6.69 15.13 0.55
C HIS A 37 -6.53 15.43 2.04
N GLN A 38 -6.69 16.71 2.41
CA GLN A 38 -6.63 17.16 3.81
C GLN A 38 -7.63 16.42 4.71
N VAL A 39 -8.80 16.10 4.18
CA VAL A 39 -9.85 15.37 4.92
C VAL A 39 -9.39 14.02 5.48
N HIS A 40 -8.39 13.37 4.88
CA HIS A 40 -7.82 12.13 5.43
C HIS A 40 -7.03 12.43 6.71
N ALA A 41 -6.25 13.51 6.74
CA ALA A 41 -5.57 13.95 7.95
C ALA A 41 -6.58 14.31 9.06
N ASP A 42 -7.68 14.98 8.70
CA ASP A 42 -8.73 15.38 9.66
C ASP A 42 -9.42 14.15 10.28
N VAL A 43 -9.73 13.14 9.46
CA VAL A 43 -10.31 11.86 9.93
C VAL A 43 -9.36 11.12 10.87
N LEU A 44 -8.05 11.22 10.64
CA LEU A 44 -7.02 10.52 11.39
C LEU A 44 -6.46 11.33 12.57
N ALA A 45 -6.82 12.60 12.72
CA ALA A 45 -6.22 13.53 13.70
C ALA A 45 -6.29 13.06 15.17
N ARG A 46 -7.23 12.17 15.50
CA ARG A 46 -7.42 11.62 16.86
C ARG A 46 -6.70 10.28 17.08
N ARG A 47 -6.00 9.75 16.06
CA ARG A 47 -5.29 8.49 16.16
C ARG A 47 -3.81 8.75 16.46
N SER A 48 -3.29 8.07 17.47
CA SER A 48 -1.87 8.09 17.81
C SER A 48 -1.08 7.06 16.99
N GLY A 49 0.24 7.26 16.90
CA GLY A 49 1.14 6.27 16.29
C GLY A 49 1.13 6.26 14.76
N LEU A 50 0.57 7.29 14.12
CA LEU A 50 0.61 7.45 12.66
C LEU A 50 1.02 8.87 12.25
N ASN A 51 1.59 8.94 11.05
CA ASN A 51 1.92 10.21 10.39
C ASN A 51 1.12 10.33 9.08
N VAL A 52 0.58 11.51 8.81
CA VAL A 52 -0.11 11.80 7.54
C VAL A 52 0.74 12.78 6.74
N VAL A 53 1.16 12.34 5.57
CA VAL A 53 1.93 13.14 4.62
C VAL A 53 1.01 13.57 3.49
N LEU A 54 0.86 14.90 3.32
CA LEU A 54 0.13 15.44 2.19
C LEU A 54 1.02 15.46 0.96
N GLU A 55 0.64 14.69 -0.05
CA GLU A 55 1.36 14.60 -1.32
C GLU A 55 1.29 15.95 -2.06
N PRO A 56 2.44 16.56 -2.42
CA PRO A 56 2.42 17.79 -3.22
C PRO A 56 2.01 17.50 -4.68
N ALA A 57 1.39 18.48 -5.32
CA ALA A 57 1.15 18.41 -6.77
C ALA A 57 2.47 18.54 -7.56
N PRO A 58 2.54 17.97 -8.78
CA PRO A 58 1.49 17.23 -9.50
C PRO A 58 1.34 15.79 -9.00
N TRP A 59 0.10 15.29 -9.02
CA TRP A 59 -0.22 13.94 -8.55
C TRP A 59 -0.14 12.93 -9.71
N ASN A 60 1.03 12.38 -9.95
CA ASN A 60 1.31 11.49 -11.08
C ASN A 60 1.14 9.99 -10.74
N GLY A 61 0.51 9.69 -9.62
CA GLY A 61 0.15 8.33 -9.25
C GLY A 61 0.92 7.75 -8.07
N PRO A 62 0.62 6.50 -7.70
CA PRO A 62 1.05 5.93 -6.44
C PRO A 62 2.57 5.70 -6.33
N LEU A 63 3.28 5.50 -7.44
CA LEU A 63 4.75 5.38 -7.41
C LEU A 63 5.42 6.69 -6.98
N GLN A 64 4.89 7.84 -7.45
CA GLN A 64 5.38 9.13 -7.01
C GLN A 64 5.04 9.41 -5.54
N ALA A 65 3.83 9.04 -5.10
CA ALA A 65 3.43 9.15 -3.70
C ALA A 65 4.37 8.35 -2.79
N LEU A 66 4.74 7.12 -3.17
CA LEU A 66 5.71 6.32 -2.43
C LEU A 66 7.08 7.00 -2.38
N ASN A 67 7.57 7.53 -3.49
CA ASN A 67 8.86 8.21 -3.55
C ASN A 67 8.96 9.44 -2.62
N CYS A 68 7.82 10.08 -2.29
CA CYS A 68 7.79 11.20 -1.35
C CYS A 68 8.14 10.81 0.09
N VAL A 69 7.98 9.53 0.44
CA VAL A 69 8.13 9.04 1.82
C VAL A 69 9.20 7.97 1.99
N LEU A 70 9.63 7.33 0.91
CA LEU A 70 10.63 6.28 0.96
C LEU A 70 12.00 6.89 1.32
N PRO A 71 12.62 6.51 2.45
CA PRO A 71 13.91 7.05 2.82
C PRO A 71 15.04 6.51 1.92
N SER A 72 16.11 7.27 1.82
CA SER A 72 17.32 6.86 1.09
C SER A 72 18.18 5.84 1.83
N GLU A 73 17.93 5.67 3.12
CA GLU A 73 18.65 4.74 3.98
C GLU A 73 18.22 3.29 3.72
N SER A 74 19.19 2.35 3.81
CA SER A 74 18.99 0.96 3.36
C SER A 74 18.50 0.00 4.44
N ASP A 75 18.27 0.46 5.65
CA ASP A 75 18.08 -0.43 6.80
C ASP A 75 16.60 -0.69 7.15
N VAL A 76 15.69 -0.20 6.34
CA VAL A 76 14.25 -0.39 6.54
C VAL A 76 13.56 -0.92 5.30
N ALA A 77 12.41 -1.55 5.50
CA ALA A 77 11.51 -1.91 4.41
C ALA A 77 10.10 -1.39 4.71
N TRP A 78 9.36 -1.11 3.67
CA TRP A 78 8.02 -0.54 3.74
C TRP A 78 6.98 -1.56 3.32
N LEU A 79 6.05 -1.90 4.20
CA LEU A 79 4.81 -2.58 3.82
C LEU A 79 3.88 -1.52 3.20
N VAL A 80 3.72 -1.60 1.89
CA VAL A 80 2.88 -0.68 1.11
C VAL A 80 1.52 -1.32 0.88
N LEU A 81 0.45 -0.56 1.09
CA LEU A 81 -0.93 -1.04 1.05
C LEU A 81 -1.81 -0.07 0.27
N PRO A 82 -2.67 -0.58 -0.64
CA PRO A 82 -3.72 0.21 -1.26
C PRO A 82 -4.94 0.28 -0.33
N VAL A 83 -5.61 1.42 -0.28
CA VAL A 83 -6.80 1.61 0.58
C VAL A 83 -8.06 0.94 0.02
N ASP A 84 -8.07 0.58 -1.25
CA ASP A 84 -9.22 0.01 -1.96
C ASP A 84 -9.26 -1.53 -2.00
N MET A 85 -8.45 -2.17 -1.18
CA MET A 85 -8.53 -3.62 -0.86
C MET A 85 -9.02 -3.83 0.59
N PRO A 86 -10.29 -3.59 0.89
CA PRO A 86 -10.81 -3.55 2.27
C PRO A 86 -10.91 -4.93 2.95
N ARG A 87 -10.61 -6.01 2.23
CA ARG A 87 -10.57 -7.39 2.76
C ARG A 87 -9.18 -7.81 3.23
N LEU A 88 -8.18 -6.96 3.09
CA LEU A 88 -6.85 -7.23 3.63
C LEU A 88 -6.90 -7.32 5.16
N THR A 89 -6.17 -8.28 5.68
CA THR A 89 -6.15 -8.58 7.12
C THR A 89 -4.73 -8.58 7.66
N THR A 90 -4.60 -8.44 8.97
CA THR A 90 -3.33 -8.59 9.69
C THR A 90 -2.60 -9.89 9.35
N ALA A 91 -3.32 -10.99 9.11
CA ALA A 91 -2.73 -12.28 8.74
C ALA A 91 -2.02 -12.21 7.37
N VAL A 92 -2.62 -11.54 6.38
CA VAL A 92 -2.01 -11.29 5.08
C VAL A 92 -0.73 -10.48 5.23
N PHE A 93 -0.75 -9.45 6.04
CA PHE A 93 0.43 -8.60 6.26
C PHE A 93 1.57 -9.36 6.93
N ARG A 94 1.27 -10.17 7.95
CA ARG A 94 2.26 -11.04 8.59
C ARG A 94 2.86 -12.02 7.60
N HIS A 95 2.05 -12.63 6.76
CA HIS A 95 2.53 -13.56 5.73
C HIS A 95 3.51 -12.88 4.76
N LEU A 96 3.18 -11.69 4.25
CA LEU A 96 4.10 -10.91 3.41
C LEU A 96 5.42 -10.59 4.14
N ILE A 97 5.35 -10.19 5.41
CA ILE A 97 6.52 -9.89 6.23
C ILE A 97 7.38 -11.14 6.42
N ASP A 98 6.77 -12.29 6.68
CA ASP A 98 7.49 -13.53 6.91
C ASP A 98 8.20 -14.02 5.64
N VAL A 99 7.56 -13.89 4.47
CA VAL A 99 8.21 -14.17 3.18
C VAL A 99 9.37 -13.20 2.93
N TRP A 100 9.15 -11.90 3.13
CA TRP A 100 10.22 -10.92 2.93
C TRP A 100 11.44 -11.17 3.81
N ARG A 101 11.25 -11.61 5.05
CA ARG A 101 12.36 -11.93 5.97
C ARG A 101 13.28 -13.03 5.48
N LEU A 102 12.83 -13.89 4.55
CA LEU A 102 13.66 -14.93 3.94
C LEU A 102 14.66 -14.34 2.93
N HIS A 103 14.25 -13.25 2.24
CA HIS A 103 15.07 -12.58 1.23
C HIS A 103 14.97 -11.05 1.35
N PRO A 104 15.51 -10.43 2.43
CA PRO A 104 15.28 -9.02 2.75
C PRO A 104 15.87 -8.02 1.75
N ASN A 105 16.66 -8.49 0.79
CA ASN A 105 17.23 -7.71 -0.32
C ASN A 105 16.34 -7.68 -1.58
N LYS A 106 15.17 -8.30 -1.54
CA LYS A 106 14.18 -8.28 -2.62
C LYS A 106 12.90 -7.60 -2.16
N ALA A 107 12.18 -6.98 -3.10
CA ALA A 107 10.79 -6.65 -2.85
C ALA A 107 9.94 -7.92 -2.85
N VAL A 108 8.87 -7.93 -2.04
CA VAL A 108 7.85 -8.98 -2.06
C VAL A 108 6.57 -8.36 -2.54
N VAL A 109 5.94 -8.94 -3.57
CA VAL A 109 4.77 -8.38 -4.24
C VAL A 109 3.63 -9.40 -4.23
N ALA A 110 2.45 -8.97 -3.83
CA ALA A 110 1.27 -9.83 -3.87
C ALA A 110 0.87 -10.19 -5.31
N HIS A 111 0.34 -11.41 -5.48
CA HIS A 111 -0.13 -11.97 -6.74
C HIS A 111 -1.44 -12.72 -6.50
N ASP A 112 -2.44 -12.56 -7.35
CA ASP A 112 -3.77 -13.18 -7.18
C ASP A 112 -3.92 -14.56 -7.88
N GLY A 113 -2.82 -15.06 -8.44
CA GLY A 113 -2.77 -16.25 -9.27
C GLY A 113 -2.71 -15.93 -10.77
N GLU A 114 -3.19 -14.76 -11.20
CA GLU A 114 -3.18 -14.31 -12.59
C GLU A 114 -2.32 -13.08 -12.80
N GLN A 115 -2.40 -12.12 -11.87
CA GLN A 115 -1.75 -10.81 -12.01
C GLN A 115 -1.05 -10.37 -10.72
N LEU A 116 0.03 -9.60 -10.88
CA LEU A 116 0.67 -8.91 -9.78
C LEU A 116 -0.24 -7.79 -9.25
N GLN A 117 -0.18 -7.59 -7.94
CA GLN A 117 -0.81 -6.48 -7.23
C GLN A 117 0.28 -5.52 -6.69
N PRO A 118 0.89 -4.70 -7.56
CA PRO A 118 2.15 -4.00 -7.25
C PRO A 118 2.07 -3.04 -6.08
N GLN A 119 0.86 -2.54 -5.76
CA GLN A 119 0.62 -1.64 -4.64
C GLN A 119 0.42 -2.37 -3.31
N LEU A 120 0.39 -3.70 -3.31
CA LEU A 120 0.43 -4.53 -2.11
C LEU A 120 1.79 -5.24 -2.07
N ALA A 121 2.74 -4.62 -1.41
CA ALA A 121 4.12 -5.06 -1.49
C ALA A 121 4.92 -4.72 -0.22
N ILE A 122 6.03 -5.44 -0.02
CA ILE A 122 7.10 -4.98 0.85
C ILE A 122 8.26 -4.52 -0.02
N ILE A 123 8.71 -3.29 0.20
CA ILE A 123 9.74 -2.64 -0.60
C ILE A 123 10.89 -2.24 0.32
N PRO A 124 12.08 -2.82 0.14
CA PRO A 124 13.28 -2.33 0.81
C PRO A 124 13.59 -0.89 0.40
N SER A 125 14.08 -0.08 1.32
CA SER A 125 14.58 1.25 1.01
C SER A 125 16.04 1.22 0.55
N GLY A 126 16.51 2.35 0.02
CA GLY A 126 17.87 2.45 -0.51
C GLY A 126 18.06 1.80 -1.88
N PRO A 127 19.33 1.69 -2.36
CA PRO A 127 19.63 1.08 -3.65
C PRO A 127 19.34 -0.44 -3.67
N PRO A 128 18.87 -0.98 -4.81
CA PRO A 128 18.57 -0.27 -6.06
C PRO A 128 17.18 0.37 -6.11
N PHE A 129 16.30 0.11 -5.14
CA PHE A 129 14.87 0.41 -5.17
C PHE A 129 14.62 1.91 -5.35
N GLN A 130 15.15 2.73 -4.44
CA GLN A 130 14.94 4.16 -4.50
C GLN A 130 15.67 4.81 -5.69
N THR A 131 16.87 4.35 -6.02
CA THR A 131 17.63 4.87 -7.17
C THR A 131 16.84 4.66 -8.46
N ARG A 132 16.36 3.42 -8.72
CA ARG A 132 15.57 3.12 -9.91
C ARG A 132 14.24 3.86 -9.95
N MET A 133 13.59 4.03 -8.80
CA MET A 133 12.36 4.82 -8.69
C MET A 133 12.60 6.28 -9.08
N SER A 134 13.61 6.90 -8.52
CA SER A 134 13.94 8.31 -8.81
C SER A 134 14.34 8.51 -10.28
N GLU A 135 15.15 7.60 -10.85
CA GLU A 135 15.52 7.63 -12.27
C GLU A 135 14.31 7.52 -13.20
N GLN A 136 13.39 6.62 -12.88
CA GLN A 136 12.18 6.42 -13.67
C GLN A 136 11.24 7.63 -13.61
N LEU A 137 11.01 8.17 -12.42
CA LEU A 137 10.17 9.35 -12.22
C LEU A 137 10.76 10.59 -12.90
N ALA A 138 12.09 10.76 -12.89
CA ALA A 138 12.78 11.83 -13.60
C ALA A 138 12.59 11.78 -15.12
N ARG A 139 12.31 10.59 -15.69
CA ARG A 139 11.97 10.40 -17.10
C ARG A 139 10.47 10.61 -17.40
N GLY A 140 9.65 10.96 -16.39
CA GLY A 140 8.20 11.09 -16.54
C GLY A 140 7.46 9.76 -16.64
N CYS A 141 8.05 8.65 -16.22
CA CYS A 141 7.44 7.33 -16.23
C CYS A 141 6.88 7.01 -14.84
N TYR A 142 5.56 6.89 -14.71
CA TYR A 142 4.88 6.78 -13.41
C TYR A 142 4.25 5.40 -13.16
N ARG A 143 4.39 4.44 -14.10
CA ARG A 143 3.82 3.10 -13.95
C ARG A 143 4.64 2.30 -12.95
N TRP A 144 3.95 1.76 -11.94
CA TRP A 144 4.58 0.95 -10.89
C TRP A 144 5.22 -0.32 -11.41
N ILE A 145 4.56 -1.00 -12.36
CA ILE A 145 5.07 -2.25 -12.92
C ILE A 145 6.39 -2.04 -13.68
N ASP A 146 6.51 -0.93 -14.42
CA ASP A 146 7.72 -0.61 -15.18
C ASP A 146 8.93 -0.35 -14.25
N TRP A 147 8.68 0.12 -13.01
CA TRP A 147 9.70 0.25 -11.99
C TRP A 147 10.04 -1.10 -11.36
N LEU A 148 9.03 -1.92 -11.07
CA LEU A 148 9.21 -3.22 -10.46
C LEU A 148 10.10 -4.13 -11.33
N ASP A 149 9.95 -4.05 -12.66
CA ASP A 149 10.79 -4.81 -13.62
C ASP A 149 12.28 -4.41 -13.60
N GLN A 150 12.64 -3.33 -12.91
CA GLN A 150 14.02 -2.83 -12.79
C GLN A 150 14.69 -3.17 -11.46
N VAL A 151 13.99 -3.81 -10.55
CA VAL A 151 14.47 -4.13 -9.20
C VAL A 151 14.27 -5.61 -8.89
N PRO A 152 15.08 -6.20 -8.00
CA PRO A 152 14.87 -7.59 -7.61
C PRO A 152 13.57 -7.72 -6.81
N TYR A 153 12.67 -8.60 -7.25
CA TYR A 153 11.46 -8.92 -6.51
C TYR A 153 11.12 -10.40 -6.58
N GLU A 154 10.26 -10.84 -5.68
CA GLU A 154 9.58 -12.12 -5.73
C GLU A 154 8.08 -11.91 -5.51
N SER A 155 7.26 -12.75 -6.11
CA SER A 155 5.81 -12.69 -5.95
C SER A 155 5.31 -13.73 -4.96
N VAL A 156 4.27 -13.36 -4.21
CA VAL A 156 3.58 -14.22 -3.25
C VAL A 156 2.13 -14.35 -3.66
N VAL A 157 1.70 -15.58 -3.93
CA VAL A 157 0.30 -15.86 -4.27
C VAL A 157 -0.53 -15.76 -3.00
N LEU A 158 -1.52 -14.89 -3.03
CA LEU A 158 -2.52 -14.70 -1.98
C LEU A 158 -3.90 -15.10 -2.49
N PRO A 159 -4.83 -15.48 -1.61
CA PRO A 159 -6.22 -15.74 -2.00
C PRO A 159 -6.83 -14.52 -2.72
N SER A 160 -7.42 -14.73 -3.88
CA SER A 160 -7.95 -13.65 -4.73
C SER A 160 -9.08 -12.85 -4.06
N ASP A 161 -9.83 -13.48 -3.14
CA ASP A 161 -10.87 -12.82 -2.35
C ASP A 161 -10.31 -11.75 -1.40
N CYS A 162 -9.07 -11.93 -0.90
CA CYS A 162 -8.38 -10.90 -0.10
C CYS A 162 -7.97 -9.69 -0.94
N LEU A 163 -7.71 -9.91 -2.23
CA LEU A 163 -7.15 -8.94 -3.17
C LEU A 163 -8.22 -8.18 -3.96
N LEU A 164 -9.48 -8.37 -3.61
CA LEU A 164 -10.60 -7.72 -4.29
C LEU A 164 -10.49 -6.20 -4.18
N ASN A 165 -10.29 -5.55 -5.33
CA ASN A 165 -10.40 -4.10 -5.47
C ASN A 165 -11.88 -3.71 -5.42
N ALA A 166 -12.35 -3.24 -4.28
CA ALA A 166 -13.71 -2.77 -4.16
C ALA A 166 -13.84 -1.31 -4.64
N ASN A 167 -14.84 -1.06 -5.46
CA ASN A 167 -15.19 0.28 -5.93
C ASN A 167 -16.40 0.86 -5.19
N TRP A 168 -17.21 -0.01 -4.58
CA TRP A 168 -18.44 0.32 -3.89
C TRP A 168 -18.60 -0.54 -2.63
N PRO A 169 -19.30 -0.06 -1.59
CA PRO A 169 -19.59 -0.88 -0.41
C PRO A 169 -20.31 -2.19 -0.73
N LYS A 170 -21.13 -2.23 -1.80
CA LYS A 170 -21.81 -3.44 -2.26
C LYS A 170 -20.87 -4.54 -2.72
N ASP A 171 -19.67 -4.18 -3.20
CA ASP A 171 -18.67 -5.16 -3.67
C ASP A 171 -18.13 -6.01 -2.50
N LEU A 172 -18.40 -5.60 -1.26
CA LEU A 172 -18.06 -6.33 -0.04
C LEU A 172 -19.10 -7.37 0.37
N VAL A 173 -20.31 -7.29 -0.18
CA VAL A 173 -21.46 -8.12 0.24
C VAL A 173 -21.49 -9.46 -0.50
N THR A 174 -20.79 -9.60 -1.62
CA THR A 174 -20.93 -10.73 -2.57
C THR A 174 -20.06 -11.96 -2.26
N ALA A 175 -19.64 -12.20 -1.02
CA ALA A 175 -18.91 -13.41 -0.66
C ALA A 175 -19.35 -13.96 0.70
N SER A 176 -20.63 -14.31 0.78
CA SER A 176 -21.20 -15.14 1.85
C SER A 176 -22.24 -16.06 1.22
N GLU A 177 -21.79 -17.02 0.40
CA GLU A 177 -22.50 -18.25 0.06
C GLU A 177 -21.48 -19.40 0.00
#